data_51a795f133c6ab8d1b6ca6096b4d5811
#
_entry.id   51a795f133c6ab8d1b6ca6096b4d5811
#
_cell.length_a   1.000
_cell.length_b   1.000
_cell.length_c   1.000
_cell.angle_alpha   90.00
_cell.angle_beta   90.00
_cell.angle_gamma   90.00
#
_symmetry.space_group_name_H-M   'P 1'
#
loop_
_entity.id
_entity.type
_entity.pdbx_description
1 polymer ?
#
loop_
_entity_poly.entity_id
_entity_poly.type
_entity_poly.pdbx_seq_one_letter_code
_entity_poly.pdbx_strand_id
1 'polypeptide(L)'
;MKKIEVVAAIIHDDEGRIFATQRGYGDYKDGWEFPGGKMEPGETPEEALKREIWEELETKIVVERLVQTVEYDYPQLANGRACSRSEDSKHTLVSSHLTAAFHLKMHCFLCSIESGSLVLKEHEAAKWLSKDQLDSVDWLPADKVVVEKLK
;
A
#
# COMPACT_ATOMS: atom_id res chain seq x y z
N MET A 1 13.86 -12.23 10.81
CA MET A 1 12.98 -11.14 10.36
C MET A 1 11.79 -11.72 9.60
N LYS A 2 10.61 -11.24 9.91
CA LYS A 2 9.39 -11.70 9.24
C LYS A 2 9.37 -11.21 7.80
N LYS A 3 8.94 -12.07 6.89
CA LYS A 3 8.81 -11.70 5.49
C LYS A 3 7.34 -11.61 5.12
N ILE A 4 6.96 -10.52 4.45
CA ILE A 4 5.58 -10.29 4.02
C ILE A 4 5.60 -10.03 2.53
N GLU A 5 4.80 -10.79 1.79
CA GLU A 5 4.68 -10.60 0.35
C GLU A 5 3.31 -10.04 0.02
N VAL A 6 3.30 -8.90 -0.68
CA VAL A 6 2.05 -8.20 -0.99
C VAL A 6 2.02 -7.81 -2.47
N VAL A 7 0.82 -7.45 -2.91
CA VAL A 7 0.59 -6.94 -4.26
C VAL A 7 -0.05 -5.57 -4.16
N ALA A 8 0.23 -4.72 -5.13
CA ALA A 8 -0.30 -3.36 -5.14
C ALA A 8 -0.73 -2.98 -6.55
N ALA A 9 -1.84 -2.26 -6.64
CA ALA A 9 -2.41 -1.84 -7.92
C ALA A 9 -2.13 -0.36 -8.15
N ILE A 10 -1.41 -0.06 -9.23
CA ILE A 10 -1.24 1.30 -9.69
C ILE A 10 -2.38 1.52 -10.70
N ILE A 11 -3.51 1.97 -10.19
CA ILE A 11 -4.71 2.12 -11.00
C ILE A 11 -4.67 3.50 -11.68
N HIS A 12 -4.71 3.50 -13.00
CA HIS A 12 -4.72 4.75 -13.76
C HIS A 12 -6.06 4.93 -14.47
N ASP A 13 -6.41 6.19 -14.72
CA ASP A 13 -7.61 6.52 -15.47
C ASP A 13 -7.23 6.96 -16.88
N ASP A 14 -8.23 7.40 -17.66
CA ASP A 14 -8.02 7.81 -19.05
C ASP A 14 -7.16 9.07 -19.16
N GLU A 15 -7.03 9.82 -18.10
CA GLU A 15 -6.23 11.05 -18.09
C GLU A 15 -4.83 10.83 -17.51
N GLY A 16 -4.48 9.58 -17.22
CA GLY A 16 -3.17 9.26 -16.67
C GLY A 16 -3.03 9.54 -15.19
N ARG A 17 -4.12 9.82 -14.49
CA ARG A 17 -4.07 10.04 -13.05
C ARG A 17 -3.98 8.70 -12.34
N ILE A 18 -3.34 8.70 -11.20
CA ILE A 18 -3.05 7.50 -10.40
C ILE A 18 -3.90 7.54 -9.13
N PHE A 19 -4.53 6.42 -8.81
CA PHE A 19 -5.38 6.31 -7.63
C PHE A 19 -4.54 5.97 -6.40
N ALA A 20 -4.68 6.77 -5.35
CA ALA A 20 -3.95 6.57 -4.09
C ALA A 20 -4.94 6.56 -2.94
N THR A 21 -4.65 5.75 -1.92
CA THR A 21 -5.50 5.63 -0.74
C THR A 21 -4.70 5.97 0.51
N GLN A 22 -5.39 6.51 1.51
CA GLN A 22 -4.78 6.84 2.79
C GLN A 22 -5.16 5.77 3.80
N ARG A 23 -4.15 5.23 4.47
CA ARG A 23 -4.37 4.17 5.47
C ARG A 23 -5.09 4.75 6.68
N GLY A 24 -6.19 4.12 7.08
CA GLY A 24 -7.03 4.62 8.15
C GLY A 24 -6.77 4.02 9.52
N TYR A 25 -5.87 3.03 9.63
CA TYR A 25 -5.64 2.35 10.89
C TYR A 25 -4.28 1.67 10.90
N GLY A 26 -3.88 1.21 12.09
CA GLY A 26 -2.68 0.41 12.26
C GLY A 26 -1.41 1.22 12.20
N ASP A 27 -0.30 0.49 12.03
CA ASP A 27 1.01 1.11 11.85
C ASP A 27 1.00 1.91 10.55
N TYR A 28 1.67 3.05 10.57
CA TYR A 28 1.74 3.95 9.42
C TYR A 28 0.39 4.54 9.04
N LYS A 29 -0.53 4.65 10.03
CA LYS A 29 -1.80 5.34 9.83
C LYS A 29 -1.54 6.72 9.22
N ASP A 30 -2.42 7.14 8.33
CA ASP A 30 -2.37 8.39 7.58
C ASP A 30 -1.34 8.41 6.46
N GLY A 31 -0.53 7.35 6.30
CA GLY A 31 0.34 7.23 5.14
C GLY A 31 -0.45 6.88 3.90
N TRP A 32 0.03 7.31 2.76
CA TRP A 32 -0.61 7.04 1.47
C TRP A 32 0.03 5.84 0.79
N GLU A 33 -0.77 5.06 0.11
CA GLU A 33 -0.31 3.82 -0.51
C GLU A 33 -1.16 3.49 -1.73
N PHE A 34 -0.63 2.59 -2.56
CA PHE A 34 -1.44 1.99 -3.62
C PHE A 34 -2.30 0.91 -2.99
N PRO A 35 -3.56 0.75 -3.43
CA PRO A 35 -4.42 -0.30 -2.88
C PRO A 35 -3.88 -1.68 -3.23
N GLY A 36 -4.11 -2.63 -2.34
CA GLY A 36 -3.64 -4.00 -2.51
C GLY A 36 -3.68 -4.73 -1.19
N GLY A 37 -2.90 -5.78 -1.08
CA GLY A 37 -2.86 -6.55 0.16
C GLY A 37 -1.94 -7.76 0.07
N LYS A 38 -2.06 -8.64 1.05
CA LYS A 38 -1.19 -9.80 1.17
C LYS A 38 -1.60 -10.89 0.20
N MET A 39 -0.59 -11.57 -0.36
CA MET A 39 -0.84 -12.76 -1.16
C MET A 39 -1.21 -13.92 -0.25
N GLU A 40 -2.08 -14.79 -0.74
CA GLU A 40 -2.43 -16.02 -0.05
C GLU A 40 -1.70 -17.19 -0.69
N PRO A 41 -1.48 -18.27 0.06
CA PRO A 41 -0.77 -19.43 -0.50
C PRO A 41 -1.45 -19.95 -1.76
N GLY A 42 -0.65 -20.21 -2.77
CA GLY A 42 -1.14 -20.76 -4.04
C GLY A 42 -1.62 -19.75 -5.05
N GLU A 43 -1.67 -18.47 -4.69
CA GLU A 43 -2.08 -17.43 -5.64
C GLU A 43 -0.90 -16.94 -6.45
N THR A 44 -1.15 -16.60 -7.72
CA THR A 44 -0.20 -15.78 -8.45
C THR A 44 -0.37 -14.33 -8.02
N PRO A 45 0.62 -13.46 -8.22
CA PRO A 45 0.48 -12.05 -7.88
C PRO A 45 -0.73 -11.40 -8.54
N GLU A 46 -1.01 -11.70 -9.81
CA GLU A 46 -2.16 -11.12 -10.50
C GLU A 46 -3.48 -11.57 -9.89
N GLU A 47 -3.57 -12.86 -9.54
CA GLU A 47 -4.77 -13.38 -8.90
C GLU A 47 -5.01 -12.73 -7.55
N ALA A 48 -3.94 -12.61 -6.76
CA ALA A 48 -4.03 -11.97 -5.46
C ALA A 48 -4.49 -10.53 -5.59
N LEU A 49 -3.94 -9.81 -6.58
CA LEU A 49 -4.28 -8.40 -6.75
C LEU A 49 -5.75 -8.22 -7.13
N LYS A 50 -6.24 -9.03 -8.06
CA LYS A 50 -7.65 -8.94 -8.45
C LYS A 50 -8.58 -9.22 -7.27
N ARG A 51 -8.23 -10.23 -6.46
CA ARG A 51 -9.01 -10.57 -5.28
C ARG A 51 -8.98 -9.44 -4.26
N GLU A 52 -7.79 -8.89 -3.97
CA GLU A 52 -7.67 -7.82 -2.98
C GLU A 52 -8.44 -6.56 -3.38
N ILE A 53 -8.36 -6.18 -4.65
CA ILE A 53 -9.06 -4.98 -5.10
C ILE A 53 -10.56 -5.21 -5.07
N TRP A 54 -11.01 -6.41 -5.41
CA TRP A 54 -12.43 -6.72 -5.28
C TRP A 54 -12.90 -6.65 -3.83
N GLU A 55 -12.11 -7.23 -2.91
CA GLU A 55 -12.48 -7.24 -1.49
C GLU A 55 -12.47 -5.85 -0.87
N GLU A 56 -11.46 -5.06 -1.21
CA GLU A 56 -11.28 -3.74 -0.58
C GLU A 56 -12.12 -2.64 -1.22
N LEU A 57 -12.26 -2.67 -2.54
CA LEU A 57 -12.84 -1.55 -3.27
C LEU A 57 -14.06 -1.93 -4.11
N GLU A 58 -14.46 -3.20 -4.08
CA GLU A 58 -15.57 -3.73 -4.87
C GLU A 58 -15.44 -3.36 -6.35
N THR A 59 -14.21 -3.45 -6.85
CA THR A 59 -13.86 -3.02 -8.20
C THR A 59 -13.13 -4.14 -8.90
N LYS A 60 -13.48 -4.39 -10.16
CA LYS A 60 -12.76 -5.32 -11.01
C LYS A 60 -11.74 -4.54 -11.83
N ILE A 61 -10.51 -5.03 -11.80
CA ILE A 61 -9.42 -4.38 -12.53
C ILE A 61 -8.90 -5.29 -13.63
N VAL A 62 -8.31 -4.65 -14.64
CA VAL A 62 -7.48 -5.34 -15.65
C VAL A 62 -6.05 -5.11 -15.24
N VAL A 63 -5.29 -6.19 -15.05
CA VAL A 63 -3.86 -6.10 -14.71
C VAL A 63 -3.11 -6.03 -16.03
N GLU A 64 -2.45 -4.90 -16.27
CA GLU A 64 -1.81 -4.65 -17.56
C GLU A 64 -0.38 -5.15 -17.61
N ARG A 65 0.43 -4.79 -16.62
CA ARG A 65 1.82 -5.25 -16.59
C ARG A 65 2.44 -5.00 -15.22
N LEU A 66 3.50 -5.72 -14.93
CA LEU A 66 4.29 -5.50 -13.73
C LEU A 66 5.16 -4.26 -13.95
N VAL A 67 5.06 -3.30 -13.05
CA VAL A 67 5.88 -2.09 -13.10
C VAL A 67 7.19 -2.32 -12.36
N GLN A 68 7.09 -2.85 -11.14
CA GLN A 68 8.27 -3.04 -10.31
C GLN A 68 7.94 -3.96 -9.15
N THR A 69 8.92 -4.78 -8.73
CA THR A 69 8.86 -5.48 -7.46
C THR A 69 9.80 -4.77 -6.52
N VAL A 70 9.26 -4.26 -5.41
CA VAL A 70 10.02 -3.51 -4.42
C VAL A 70 10.28 -4.41 -3.23
N GLU A 71 11.52 -4.38 -2.72
CA GLU A 71 11.82 -5.04 -1.46
C GLU A 71 12.31 -3.96 -0.50
N TYR A 72 11.73 -3.94 0.69
CA TYR A 72 12.02 -2.88 1.65
C TYR A 72 11.99 -3.44 3.07
N ASP A 73 13.00 -3.11 3.84
CA ASP A 73 13.07 -3.54 5.24
C ASP A 73 12.49 -2.45 6.12
N TYR A 74 11.30 -2.72 6.69
CA TYR A 74 10.67 -1.78 7.61
C TYR A 74 11.28 -1.96 8.99
N PRO A 75 11.73 -0.88 9.62
CA PRO A 75 12.29 -0.98 10.95
C PRO A 75 11.20 -1.22 11.99
N GLN A 76 11.62 -1.68 13.16
CA GLN A 76 10.71 -1.79 14.28
C GLN A 76 10.26 -0.38 14.68
N LEU A 77 8.95 -0.21 14.80
CA LEU A 77 8.40 1.05 15.29
C LEU A 77 8.35 0.98 16.80
N ALA A 78 9.06 1.84 17.40
CA ALA A 78 9.09 1.84 18.82
C ALA A 78 8.42 3.02 19.34
N ASN A 79 8.74 3.07 19.18
CA ASN A 79 8.48 3.83 19.39
C ASN A 79 8.09 4.86 19.00
N GLY A 80 8.19 4.72 18.63
CA GLY A 80 7.81 5.41 18.13
C GLY A 80 7.26 5.87 17.56
N ARG A 81 7.45 5.81 17.28
CA ARG A 81 6.93 6.10 16.76
C ARG A 81 6.44 6.48 16.47
N ALA A 82 6.68 6.31 16.08
CA ALA A 82 6.22 6.48 15.80
C ALA A 82 5.57 6.65 16.05
N CYS A 83 5.69 6.54 16.39
CA CYS A 83 4.95 6.66 16.73
C CYS A 83 4.40 7.26 17.29
N SER A 84 4.39 7.56 17.27
CA SER A 84 3.95 8.03 17.82
C SER A 84 3.19 8.37 18.53
N ARG A 85 2.87 8.34 18.76
CA ARG A 85 2.18 8.53 19.37
C ARG A 85 1.88 8.28 20.38
N SER A 86 1.89 8.19 20.72
CA SER A 86 1.75 7.88 21.61
C SER A 86 1.40 7.40 22.35
N GLU A 87 0.97 7.31 22.41
CA GLU A 87 0.56 6.82 23.13
C GLU A 87 0.54 5.93 23.51
N ASP A 88 0.81 5.54 23.12
CA ASP A 88 0.95 4.65 23.46
C ASP A 88 1.77 4.18 23.82
N SER A 89 2.29 4.37 23.86
CA SER A 89 3.14 3.98 24.15
C SER A 89 3.62 3.28 24.91
N LYS A 90 3.23 3.18 25.41
CA LYS A 90 3.50 2.40 26.06
C LYS A 90 3.61 1.32 25.90
N HIS A 91 3.47 0.94 25.33
CA HIS A 91 3.64 -0.07 25.06
C HIS A 91 4.42 -0.27 24.40
N THR A 92 4.98 0.19 24.19
CA THR A 92 5.85 0.05 23.73
C THR A 92 6.83 -0.37 23.95
N LEU A 93 7.14 -0.38 24.50
CA LEU A 93 7.97 -0.92 24.60
C LEU A 93 8.22 -1.97 24.56
N VAL A 94 7.86 -2.15 24.86
CA VAL A 94 7.95 -3.18 24.75
C VAL A 94 7.96 -3.80 23.84
N SER A 95 7.62 -3.66 23.38
CA SER A 95 7.65 -4.08 22.51
C SER A 95 8.44 -3.91 21.86
N SER A 96 8.80 -3.46 22.06
CA SER A 96 9.62 -3.21 21.50
C SER A 96 10.45 -4.17 21.11
N HIS A 97 10.80 -4.52 21.51
CA HIS A 97 11.71 -5.29 21.12
C HIS A 97 11.30 -6.32 20.33
N LEU A 98 10.54 -6.34 20.25
CA LEU A 98 10.28 -7.24 19.81
C LEU A 98 10.08 -7.27 18.58
N THR A 99 10.16 -6.72 18.02
CA THR A 99 9.87 -6.88 17.00
C THR A 99 9.70 -6.34 16.11
N ALA A 100 9.27 -6.23 15.58
CA ALA A 100 8.77 -5.96 14.65
C ALA A 100 9.29 -5.50 13.41
N ALA A 101 10.45 -5.60 13.15
CA ALA A 101 10.99 -5.37 11.84
C ALA A 101 10.50 -6.45 10.89
N PHE A 102 10.23 -6.09 9.66
CA PHE A 102 9.84 -7.07 8.66
C PHE A 102 10.39 -6.67 7.29
N HIS A 103 10.56 -7.69 6.45
CA HIS A 103 10.97 -7.52 5.06
C HIS A 103 9.74 -7.57 4.19
N LEU A 104 9.48 -6.48 3.48
CA LEU A 104 8.34 -6.39 2.56
C LEU A 104 8.80 -6.66 1.15
N LYS A 105 8.06 -7.52 0.45
CA LYS A 105 8.23 -7.72 -0.97
C LYS A 105 6.92 -7.37 -1.63
N MET A 106 6.91 -6.31 -2.44
CA MET A 106 5.69 -5.75 -3.01
C MET A 106 5.76 -5.77 -4.52
N HIS A 107 4.81 -6.48 -5.13
CA HIS A 107 4.69 -6.55 -6.59
C HIS A 107 3.68 -5.51 -7.04
N CYS A 108 4.13 -4.52 -7.80
CA CYS A 108 3.29 -3.40 -8.22
C CYS A 108 2.95 -3.51 -9.69
N PHE A 109 1.67 -3.58 -9.99
CA PHE A 109 1.17 -3.74 -11.35
C PHE A 109 0.41 -2.51 -11.80
N LEU A 110 0.61 -2.13 -13.06
CA LEU A 110 -0.20 -1.09 -13.69
C LEU A 110 -1.54 -1.71 -14.03
N CYS A 111 -2.62 -1.03 -13.65
CA CYS A 111 -3.98 -1.57 -13.77
C CYS A 111 -4.93 -0.50 -14.28
N SER A 112 -6.01 -0.96 -14.93
CA SER A 112 -7.13 -0.10 -15.27
C SER A 112 -8.39 -0.69 -14.67
N ILE A 113 -9.46 0.09 -14.63
CA ILE A 113 -10.73 -0.34 -14.07
C ILE A 113 -11.56 -1.00 -15.16
N GLU A 114 -11.97 -2.25 -14.93
CA GLU A 114 -12.89 -2.93 -15.81
C GLU A 114 -14.33 -2.58 -15.45
N SER A 115 -14.65 -2.64 -14.16
CA SER A 115 -15.99 -2.28 -13.67
C SER A 115 -15.91 -2.01 -12.17
N GLY A 116 -16.90 -1.28 -11.66
CA GLY A 116 -16.96 -0.95 -10.24
C GLY A 116 -16.71 0.53 -10.02
N SER A 117 -16.84 0.97 -8.78
CA SER A 117 -16.83 2.39 -8.45
C SER A 117 -15.86 2.77 -7.36
N LEU A 118 -14.87 1.92 -7.06
CA LEU A 118 -13.84 2.18 -6.05
C LEU A 118 -14.45 2.55 -4.69
N VAL A 119 -15.23 1.61 -4.15
CA VAL A 119 -15.87 1.80 -2.84
C VAL A 119 -14.81 1.71 -1.75
N LEU A 120 -14.71 2.74 -0.92
CA LEU A 120 -13.74 2.75 0.18
C LEU A 120 -14.33 2.09 1.41
N LYS A 121 -13.68 1.05 1.91
CA LYS A 121 -14.16 0.32 3.09
C LYS A 121 -13.30 0.57 4.32
N GLU A 122 -11.98 0.53 4.14
CA GLU A 122 -11.06 0.62 5.27
C GLU A 122 -10.08 1.77 5.15
N HIS A 123 -10.25 2.61 4.14
CA HIS A 123 -9.34 3.72 3.91
C HIS A 123 -9.96 5.00 4.43
N GLU A 124 -9.12 5.87 4.93
CA GLU A 124 -9.56 7.15 5.46
C GLU A 124 -9.89 8.13 4.34
N ALA A 125 -9.16 8.06 3.24
CA ALA A 125 -9.36 8.96 2.10
C ALA A 125 -8.78 8.33 0.85
N ALA A 126 -9.12 8.91 -0.29
CA ALA A 126 -8.55 8.50 -1.56
C ALA A 126 -8.46 9.71 -2.48
N LYS A 127 -7.52 9.66 -3.41
CA LYS A 127 -7.34 10.74 -4.38
C LYS A 127 -6.89 10.17 -5.71
N TRP A 128 -7.30 10.84 -6.79
CA TRP A 128 -6.71 10.66 -8.09
C TRP A 128 -5.61 11.73 -8.23
N LEU A 129 -4.39 11.29 -8.49
CA LEU A 129 -3.25 12.19 -8.54
C LEU A 129 -2.69 12.25 -9.95
N SER A 130 -2.57 13.45 -10.49
CA SER A 130 -1.85 13.64 -11.76
C SER A 130 -0.36 13.47 -11.49
N LYS A 131 0.43 13.37 -12.54
CA LYS A 131 1.87 13.22 -12.40
C LYS A 131 2.48 14.35 -11.57
N ASP A 132 1.98 15.56 -11.74
CA ASP A 132 2.45 16.74 -11.01
C ASP A 132 2.09 16.67 -9.53
N GLN A 133 1.11 15.86 -9.16
CA GLN A 133 0.59 15.80 -7.80
C GLN A 133 1.11 14.60 -7.02
N LEU A 134 1.96 13.76 -7.62
CA LEU A 134 2.43 12.56 -6.95
C LEU A 134 3.17 12.87 -5.63
N ASP A 135 3.82 14.03 -5.56
CA ASP A 135 4.50 14.42 -4.32
C ASP A 135 3.60 15.16 -3.34
N SER A 136 2.31 15.31 -3.64
CA SER A 136 1.39 16.07 -2.78
C SER A 136 0.89 15.28 -1.58
N VAL A 137 1.17 13.99 -1.51
CA VAL A 137 0.77 13.14 -0.40
C VAL A 137 1.99 12.46 0.21
N ASP A 138 1.84 12.01 1.44
CA ASP A 138 2.93 11.41 2.21
C ASP A 138 2.93 9.90 2.02
N TRP A 139 3.57 9.42 0.97
CA TRP A 139 3.61 8.01 0.63
C TRP A 139 4.35 7.19 1.67
N LEU A 140 3.89 5.97 1.91
CA LEU A 140 4.64 5.01 2.70
C LEU A 140 5.95 4.68 1.98
N PRO A 141 7.00 4.31 2.74
CA PRO A 141 8.34 4.16 2.17
C PRO A 141 8.44 3.26 0.94
N ALA A 142 7.84 2.06 0.98
CA ALA A 142 7.93 1.15 -0.15
C ALA A 142 7.19 1.71 -1.37
N ASP A 143 6.03 2.34 -1.14
CA ASP A 143 5.23 2.92 -2.22
C ASP A 143 5.97 4.09 -2.86
N LYS A 144 6.71 4.84 -2.06
CA LYS A 144 7.46 5.99 -2.58
C LYS A 144 8.52 5.57 -3.60
N VAL A 145 9.11 4.39 -3.41
CA VAL A 145 10.08 3.87 -4.38
C VAL A 145 9.42 3.73 -5.75
N VAL A 146 8.19 3.21 -5.79
CA VAL A 146 7.46 3.04 -7.04
C VAL A 146 7.05 4.39 -7.61
N VAL A 147 6.63 5.32 -6.76
CA VAL A 147 6.22 6.66 -7.19
C VAL A 147 7.35 7.35 -7.95
N GLU A 148 8.59 7.21 -7.48
CA GLU A 148 9.72 7.81 -8.17
C GLU A 148 9.87 7.27 -9.59
N LYS A 149 9.52 6.02 -9.80
CA LYS A 149 9.57 5.41 -11.13
C LYS A 149 8.46 5.91 -12.04
N LEU A 150 7.35 6.37 -11.47
CA LEU A 150 6.21 6.83 -12.24
C LEU A 150 6.32 8.28 -12.71
N LYS A 151 7.28 9.02 -12.20
CA LYS A 151 7.46 10.43 -12.56
C LYS A 151 8.05 10.64 -13.93
#